data_7d3201929fd48a09477c6c00fb9343a6
#
_entry.id   7d3201929fd48a09477c6c00fb9343a6
#
_cell.length_a   1.000
_cell.length_b   1.000
_cell.length_c   1.000
_cell.angle_alpha   90.00
_cell.angle_beta   90.00
_cell.angle_gamma   90.00
#
_symmetry.space_group_name_H-M   'P 1'
#
loop_
_entity.id
_entity.type
_entity.pdbx_description
1 polymer ?
#
loop_
_entity_poly.entity_id
_entity_poly.type
_entity_poly.pdbx_seq_one_letter_code
_entity_poly.pdbx_strand_id
1 'polypeptide(L)'
;MNSSGKVALITGAGSPQGIGFATARLLAQRGSKIAITSTTERIEERARELAAEGAEVFAFPADLLDHAHTQVLVHEVLAHYGRLDILVNNAGMTQIGSAAETTSLPLAELSEKEWDYGIAINLKTAFSVTKAVLPFMLKANYGRIVNVSSTTGPVVSNPRETAYSAAKAGMVGLTRSLALEVARQGITVNAVAPGWIETASSSAHEIIAARNTPVGRPGRPEEVAAAIAFLASESASYITGQLIIIDGGNALQEYKGPPDQYY
;
A
#
# COMPACT_ATOMS: atom_id res chain seq x y z
N MET A 1 5.59 18.93 7.17
CA MET A 1 5.25 17.60 7.74
C MET A 1 6.58 16.89 7.98
N ASN A 2 6.97 16.80 9.23
CA ASN A 2 8.27 16.24 9.62
C ASN A 2 8.05 14.85 10.23
N SER A 3 8.79 13.84 9.76
CA SER A 3 8.85 12.50 10.33
C SER A 3 10.27 12.15 10.82
N SER A 4 11.06 13.18 11.14
CA SER A 4 12.46 13.06 11.50
C SER A 4 12.66 12.10 12.69
N GLY A 5 13.59 11.17 12.53
CA GLY A 5 13.93 10.17 13.53
C GLY A 5 12.92 9.02 13.71
N LYS A 6 11.81 9.01 12.97
CA LYS A 6 10.86 7.88 12.92
C LYS A 6 11.38 6.78 12.01
N VAL A 7 11.05 5.53 12.33
CA VAL A 7 11.36 4.37 11.50
C VAL A 7 10.12 3.93 10.75
N ALA A 8 10.20 3.85 9.44
CA ALA A 8 9.10 3.44 8.57
C ALA A 8 9.41 2.11 7.88
N LEU A 9 8.52 1.12 8.00
CA LEU A 9 8.53 -0.10 7.20
C LEU A 9 7.53 0.03 6.05
N ILE A 10 8.01 -0.12 4.83
CA ILE A 10 7.20 -0.06 3.61
C ILE A 10 7.26 -1.41 2.90
N THR A 11 6.13 -2.08 2.75
CA THR A 11 6.03 -3.34 2.04
C THR A 11 5.77 -3.13 0.55
N GLY A 12 6.23 -4.05 -0.31
CA GLY A 12 6.00 -3.96 -1.75
C GLY A 12 6.74 -2.81 -2.43
N ALA A 13 7.96 -2.48 -1.98
CA ALA A 13 8.75 -1.37 -2.50
C ALA A 13 9.74 -1.76 -3.61
N GLY A 14 9.61 -2.95 -4.22
CA GLY A 14 10.57 -3.48 -5.19
C GLY A 14 10.52 -2.86 -6.60
N SER A 15 9.45 -2.16 -6.97
CA SER A 15 9.34 -1.48 -8.27
C SER A 15 9.80 -0.03 -8.18
N PRO A 16 10.74 0.43 -9.04
CA PRO A 16 11.23 1.82 -9.01
C PRO A 16 10.14 2.85 -9.35
N GLN A 17 9.10 2.44 -10.07
CA GLN A 17 7.97 3.26 -10.48
C GLN A 17 6.70 2.89 -9.69
N GLY A 18 6.84 2.26 -8.52
CA GLY A 18 5.72 1.83 -7.68
C GLY A 18 5.42 2.80 -6.54
N ILE A 19 4.18 2.74 -6.04
CA ILE A 19 3.72 3.55 -4.90
C ILE A 19 4.58 3.31 -3.67
N GLY A 20 4.97 2.04 -3.41
CA GLY A 20 5.80 1.70 -2.24
C GLY A 20 7.17 2.37 -2.26
N PHE A 21 7.84 2.37 -3.40
CA PHE A 21 9.15 3.02 -3.54
C PHE A 21 9.06 4.55 -3.52
N ALA A 22 8.06 5.13 -4.17
CA ALA A 22 7.79 6.57 -4.08
C ALA A 22 7.49 7.00 -2.64
N THR A 23 6.77 6.17 -1.88
CA THR A 23 6.49 6.41 -0.45
C THR A 23 7.77 6.35 0.38
N ALA A 24 8.61 5.35 0.17
CA ALA A 24 9.89 5.20 0.87
C ALA A 24 10.79 6.42 0.63
N ARG A 25 10.93 6.85 -0.64
CA ARG A 25 11.69 8.05 -1.02
C ARG A 25 11.17 9.31 -0.33
N LEU A 26 9.85 9.53 -0.36
CA LEU A 26 9.26 10.72 0.26
C LEU A 26 9.39 10.74 1.78
N LEU A 27 9.23 9.59 2.45
CA LEU A 27 9.43 9.50 3.90
C LEU A 27 10.90 9.71 4.29
N ALA A 28 11.86 9.20 3.50
CA ALA A 28 13.29 9.46 3.66
C ALA A 28 13.60 10.97 3.56
N GLN A 29 13.09 11.64 2.52
CA GLN A 29 13.23 13.10 2.34
C GLN A 29 12.63 13.91 3.49
N ARG A 30 11.68 13.34 4.24
CA ARG A 30 11.08 13.93 5.46
C ARG A 30 11.82 13.54 6.74
N GLY A 31 12.96 12.88 6.62
CA GLY A 31 13.85 12.53 7.73
C GLY A 31 13.54 11.23 8.44
N SER A 32 12.69 10.36 7.89
CA SER A 32 12.49 9.02 8.41
C SER A 32 13.67 8.11 8.04
N LYS A 33 14.00 7.18 8.93
CA LYS A 33 14.79 5.99 8.62
C LYS A 33 13.88 4.97 7.94
N ILE A 34 14.36 4.32 6.90
CA ILE A 34 13.54 3.54 5.98
C ILE A 34 13.89 2.06 6.05
N ALA A 35 12.90 1.21 6.28
CA ALA A 35 12.96 -0.21 6.02
C ALA A 35 12.06 -0.55 4.83
N ILE A 36 12.57 -1.28 3.84
CA ILE A 36 11.83 -1.68 2.64
C ILE A 36 11.89 -3.18 2.44
N THR A 37 10.79 -3.74 1.93
CA THR A 37 10.73 -5.17 1.58
C THR A 37 10.00 -5.43 0.26
N SER A 38 10.43 -6.47 -0.41
CA SER A 38 9.75 -7.14 -1.52
C SER A 38 10.10 -8.62 -1.52
N THR A 39 9.46 -9.40 -2.38
CA THR A 39 9.70 -10.86 -2.47
C THR A 39 11.04 -11.26 -3.10
N THR A 40 11.78 -10.34 -3.69
CA THR A 40 13.01 -10.63 -4.44
C THR A 40 14.15 -9.70 -4.06
N GLU A 41 15.38 -10.11 -4.37
CA GLU A 41 16.62 -9.34 -4.17
C GLU A 41 16.65 -7.96 -4.88
N ARG A 42 15.70 -7.68 -5.77
CA ARG A 42 15.53 -6.32 -6.36
C ARG A 42 15.36 -5.24 -5.31
N ILE A 43 14.97 -5.59 -4.09
CA ILE A 43 14.83 -4.64 -3.00
C ILE A 43 16.18 -4.01 -2.61
N GLU A 44 17.27 -4.76 -2.78
CA GLU A 44 18.64 -4.26 -2.53
C GLU A 44 19.04 -3.15 -3.52
N GLU A 45 18.56 -3.24 -4.77
CA GLU A 45 18.79 -2.15 -5.74
C GLU A 45 18.04 -0.89 -5.32
N ARG A 46 16.81 -1.05 -4.85
CA ARG A 46 16.00 0.07 -4.33
C ARG A 46 16.62 0.71 -3.10
N ALA A 47 17.22 -0.09 -2.22
CA ALA A 47 17.96 0.43 -1.08
C ALA A 47 19.19 1.24 -1.53
N ARG A 48 19.95 0.74 -2.49
CA ARG A 48 21.12 1.47 -3.03
C ARG A 48 20.71 2.81 -3.67
N GLU A 49 19.58 2.85 -4.39
CA GLU A 49 19.05 4.10 -4.95
C GLU A 49 18.71 5.12 -3.86
N LEU A 50 17.97 4.70 -2.82
CA LEU A 50 17.62 5.57 -1.69
C LEU A 50 18.87 6.03 -0.92
N ALA A 51 19.84 5.13 -0.70
CA ALA A 51 21.09 5.48 -0.04
C ALA A 51 21.93 6.49 -0.84
N ALA A 52 21.94 6.38 -2.17
CA ALA A 52 22.57 7.36 -3.05
C ALA A 52 21.91 8.76 -2.99
N GLU A 53 20.63 8.81 -2.62
CA GLU A 53 19.87 10.04 -2.35
C GLU A 53 20.07 10.56 -0.90
N GLY A 54 20.89 9.89 -0.09
CA GLY A 54 21.22 10.27 1.30
C GLY A 54 20.27 9.68 2.36
N ALA A 55 19.42 8.71 2.01
CA ALA A 55 18.55 8.06 2.97
C ALA A 55 19.30 7.03 3.85
N GLU A 56 18.94 6.97 5.14
CA GLU A 56 19.26 5.82 5.99
C GLU A 56 18.25 4.71 5.71
N VAL A 57 18.66 3.65 5.02
CA VAL A 57 17.78 2.60 4.51
C VAL A 57 18.30 1.21 4.82
N PHE A 58 17.37 0.34 5.21
CA PHE A 58 17.54 -1.09 5.41
C PHE A 58 16.60 -1.86 4.48
N ALA A 59 17.12 -2.81 3.74
CA ALA A 59 16.35 -3.68 2.86
C ALA A 59 16.35 -5.12 3.39
N PHE A 60 15.23 -5.80 3.27
CA PHE A 60 15.13 -7.21 3.60
C PHE A 60 14.12 -7.90 2.65
N PRO A 61 14.55 -8.88 1.84
CA PRO A 61 13.65 -9.64 0.98
C PRO A 61 12.79 -10.58 1.84
N ALA A 62 11.46 -10.53 1.66
CA ALA A 62 10.54 -11.38 2.41
C ALA A 62 9.31 -11.75 1.58
N ASP A 63 8.92 -13.02 1.63
CA ASP A 63 7.59 -13.46 1.22
C ASP A 63 6.62 -13.24 2.38
N LEU A 64 5.73 -12.28 2.24
CA LEU A 64 4.75 -11.91 3.26
C LEU A 64 3.56 -12.89 3.36
N LEU A 65 3.47 -13.86 2.47
CA LEU A 65 2.54 -14.98 2.61
C LEU A 65 3.05 -16.01 3.60
N ASP A 66 4.38 -16.06 3.80
CA ASP A 66 5.01 -16.90 4.81
C ASP A 66 5.05 -16.16 6.16
N HIS A 67 4.45 -16.80 7.18
CA HIS A 67 4.41 -16.24 8.53
C HIS A 67 5.81 -16.10 9.15
N ALA A 68 6.70 -17.09 8.93
CA ALA A 68 8.04 -17.06 9.50
C ALA A 68 8.86 -15.92 8.88
N HIS A 69 8.81 -15.75 7.54
CA HIS A 69 9.47 -14.64 6.87
C HIS A 69 8.98 -13.27 7.36
N THR A 70 7.65 -13.14 7.60
CA THR A 70 7.09 -11.91 8.15
C THR A 70 7.62 -11.60 9.55
N GLN A 71 7.74 -12.61 10.43
CA GLN A 71 8.31 -12.43 11.78
C GLN A 71 9.78 -12.05 11.72
N VAL A 72 10.57 -12.73 10.86
CA VAL A 72 11.99 -12.43 10.67
C VAL A 72 12.17 -11.00 10.14
N LEU A 73 11.42 -10.57 9.13
CA LEU A 73 11.46 -9.20 8.62
C LEU A 73 11.30 -8.17 9.74
N VAL A 74 10.24 -8.30 10.56
CA VAL A 74 9.97 -7.35 11.65
C VAL A 74 11.08 -7.39 12.71
N HIS A 75 11.59 -8.58 13.03
CA HIS A 75 12.71 -8.75 13.97
C HIS A 75 13.97 -8.04 13.46
N GLU A 76 14.34 -8.23 12.19
CA GLU A 76 15.53 -7.61 11.58
C GLU A 76 15.42 -6.07 11.54
N VAL A 77 14.24 -5.53 11.21
CA VAL A 77 14.00 -4.08 11.27
C VAL A 77 14.17 -3.53 12.69
N LEU A 78 13.66 -4.25 13.69
CA LEU A 78 13.81 -3.86 15.10
C LEU A 78 15.24 -4.04 15.62
N ALA A 79 15.96 -5.08 15.19
CA ALA A 79 17.37 -5.28 15.51
C ALA A 79 18.22 -4.15 14.93
N HIS A 80 17.90 -3.70 13.71
CA HIS A 80 18.65 -2.66 13.01
C HIS A 80 18.39 -1.25 13.57
N TYR A 81 17.12 -0.90 13.84
CA TYR A 81 16.73 0.46 14.22
C TYR A 81 16.27 0.65 15.67
N GLY A 82 16.04 -0.44 16.40
CA GLY A 82 15.55 -0.41 17.79
C GLY A 82 14.09 0.00 17.97
N ARG A 83 13.39 0.40 16.90
CA ARG A 83 12.00 0.87 16.92
C ARG A 83 11.31 0.71 15.56
N LEU A 84 9.98 0.78 15.56
CA LEU A 84 9.17 0.83 14.35
C LEU A 84 7.95 1.71 14.62
N ASP A 85 7.84 2.83 13.91
CA ASP A 85 6.85 3.89 14.17
C ASP A 85 5.77 3.95 13.08
N ILE A 86 6.14 3.65 11.87
CA ILE A 86 5.28 3.79 10.69
C ILE A 86 5.28 2.45 9.94
N LEU A 87 4.09 1.95 9.65
CA LEU A 87 3.89 0.81 8.76
C LEU A 87 3.07 1.21 7.55
N VAL A 88 3.60 0.96 6.36
CA VAL A 88 2.87 1.12 5.09
C VAL A 88 2.67 -0.25 4.46
N ASN A 89 1.46 -0.77 4.56
CA ASN A 89 1.05 -2.01 3.90
C ASN A 89 0.70 -1.71 2.44
N ASN A 90 1.70 -1.79 1.56
CA ASN A 90 1.55 -1.55 0.14
C ASN A 90 1.73 -2.83 -0.70
N ALA A 91 2.30 -3.90 -0.15
CA ALA A 91 2.42 -5.17 -0.86
C ALA A 91 1.05 -5.69 -1.30
N GLY A 92 0.98 -6.17 -2.53
CA GLY A 92 -0.24 -6.71 -3.16
C GLY A 92 -0.22 -6.53 -4.68
N MET A 93 -1.27 -6.96 -5.32
CA MET A 93 -1.65 -6.80 -6.72
C MET A 93 -0.83 -7.62 -7.74
N THR A 94 0.45 -7.55 -7.81
CA THR A 94 1.19 -8.31 -8.82
C THR A 94 2.54 -8.75 -8.30
N GLN A 95 2.80 -10.05 -8.34
CA GLN A 95 4.16 -10.54 -8.39
C GLN A 95 4.57 -10.61 -9.86
N ILE A 96 5.62 -9.89 -10.27
CA ILE A 96 6.21 -10.05 -11.61
C ILE A 96 6.65 -11.51 -11.74
N GLY A 97 6.12 -12.22 -12.75
CA GLY A 97 6.43 -13.63 -13.01
C GLY A 97 5.57 -14.65 -12.25
N SER A 98 4.56 -14.23 -11.47
CA SER A 98 3.51 -15.10 -10.96
C SER A 98 2.23 -14.90 -11.75
N ALA A 99 1.34 -15.89 -11.69
CA ALA A 99 0.08 -15.98 -12.40
C ALA A 99 -0.94 -14.86 -12.02
N ALA A 100 -0.53 -13.58 -12.08
CA ALA A 100 -1.44 -12.45 -11.91
C ALA A 100 -2.62 -12.49 -12.90
N GLU A 101 -2.39 -13.10 -14.06
CA GLU A 101 -3.43 -13.38 -15.05
C GLU A 101 -4.50 -14.35 -14.53
N THR A 102 -4.19 -15.19 -13.52
CA THR A 102 -5.10 -16.22 -13.01
C THR A 102 -6.12 -15.71 -12.00
N THR A 103 -5.98 -14.52 -11.44
CA THR A 103 -6.95 -13.97 -10.49
C THR A 103 -7.96 -13.00 -11.11
N SER A 104 -7.77 -12.64 -12.39
CA SER A 104 -8.69 -11.77 -13.15
C SER A 104 -9.57 -12.62 -14.09
N LEU A 105 -10.43 -13.44 -13.50
CA LEU A 105 -11.32 -14.37 -14.20
C LEU A 105 -12.79 -14.09 -13.87
N PRO A 106 -13.73 -14.44 -14.80
CA PRO A 106 -15.13 -14.49 -14.44
C PRO A 106 -15.36 -15.37 -13.20
N LEU A 107 -16.26 -14.99 -12.30
CA LEU A 107 -16.49 -15.72 -11.06
C LEU A 107 -16.79 -17.22 -11.27
N ALA A 108 -17.50 -17.55 -12.34
CA ALA A 108 -17.83 -18.94 -12.67
C ALA A 108 -16.62 -19.80 -13.08
N GLU A 109 -15.51 -19.16 -13.45
CA GLU A 109 -14.26 -19.81 -13.89
C GLU A 109 -13.18 -19.73 -12.81
N LEU A 110 -13.36 -18.86 -11.79
CA LEU A 110 -12.39 -18.63 -10.72
C LEU A 110 -12.39 -19.84 -9.76
N SER A 111 -11.27 -20.55 -9.67
CA SER A 111 -11.13 -21.65 -8.71
C SER A 111 -10.96 -21.12 -7.27
N GLU A 112 -11.29 -21.96 -6.28
CA GLU A 112 -11.08 -21.65 -4.86
C GLU A 112 -9.60 -21.32 -4.58
N LYS A 113 -8.66 -22.01 -5.21
CA LYS A 113 -7.23 -21.76 -5.06
C LYS A 113 -6.82 -20.36 -5.55
N GLU A 114 -7.36 -19.94 -6.68
CA GLU A 114 -7.10 -18.60 -7.23
C GLU A 114 -7.77 -17.52 -6.40
N TRP A 115 -8.98 -17.77 -5.91
CA TRP A 115 -9.66 -16.92 -4.94
C TRP A 115 -8.82 -16.77 -3.67
N ASP A 116 -8.41 -17.84 -3.03
CA ASP A 116 -7.63 -17.84 -1.80
C ASP A 116 -6.28 -17.12 -2.00
N TYR A 117 -5.64 -17.34 -3.15
CA TYR A 117 -4.42 -16.62 -3.49
C TYR A 117 -4.66 -15.12 -3.64
N GLY A 118 -5.72 -14.70 -4.36
CA GLY A 118 -6.10 -13.30 -4.52
C GLY A 118 -6.36 -12.60 -3.19
N ILE A 119 -7.07 -13.25 -2.28
CA ILE A 119 -7.28 -12.76 -0.90
C ILE A 119 -5.95 -12.71 -0.14
N ALA A 120 -5.13 -13.75 -0.25
CA ALA A 120 -3.89 -13.84 0.50
C ALA A 120 -2.91 -12.72 0.13
N ILE A 121 -2.63 -12.50 -1.15
CA ILE A 121 -1.66 -11.48 -1.58
C ILE A 121 -2.13 -10.04 -1.34
N ASN A 122 -3.45 -9.78 -1.33
CA ASN A 122 -4.00 -8.43 -1.23
C ASN A 122 -4.56 -8.04 0.15
N LEU A 123 -4.77 -9.01 1.05
CA LEU A 123 -5.33 -8.74 2.38
C LEU A 123 -4.54 -9.43 3.48
N LYS A 124 -4.24 -10.74 3.37
CA LYS A 124 -3.55 -11.48 4.43
C LYS A 124 -2.14 -10.97 4.67
N THR A 125 -1.42 -10.51 3.62
CA THR A 125 -0.10 -9.89 3.77
C THR A 125 -0.15 -8.67 4.69
N ALA A 126 -1.11 -7.77 4.50
CA ALA A 126 -1.30 -6.60 5.36
C ALA A 126 -1.65 -7.00 6.80
N PHE A 127 -2.54 -7.98 6.98
CA PHE A 127 -2.85 -8.53 8.30
C PHE A 127 -1.60 -9.11 8.98
N SER A 128 -0.82 -9.94 8.28
CA SER A 128 0.35 -10.61 8.84
C SER A 128 1.41 -9.63 9.32
N VAL A 129 1.77 -8.64 8.49
CA VAL A 129 2.77 -7.63 8.87
C VAL A 129 2.25 -6.74 9.99
N THR A 130 0.98 -6.31 9.92
CA THR A 130 0.37 -5.50 10.99
C THR A 130 0.39 -6.24 12.31
N LYS A 131 -0.01 -7.52 12.33
CA LYS A 131 0.01 -8.37 13.53
C LYS A 131 1.41 -8.51 14.12
N ALA A 132 2.44 -8.63 13.29
CA ALA A 132 3.83 -8.75 13.74
C ALA A 132 4.38 -7.43 14.31
N VAL A 133 3.99 -6.29 13.74
CA VAL A 133 4.45 -4.95 14.17
C VAL A 133 3.70 -4.43 15.39
N LEU A 134 2.41 -4.72 15.50
CA LEU A 134 1.50 -4.11 16.47
C LEU A 134 1.96 -4.20 17.94
N PRO A 135 2.51 -5.32 18.45
CA PRO A 135 2.98 -5.38 19.84
C PRO A 135 4.02 -4.32 20.19
N PHE A 136 4.88 -3.95 19.23
CA PHE A 136 5.93 -2.95 19.44
C PHE A 136 5.36 -1.53 19.43
N MET A 137 4.39 -1.24 18.55
CA MET A 137 3.67 0.04 18.54
C MET A 137 2.84 0.21 19.83
N LEU A 138 2.18 -0.84 20.31
CA LEU A 138 1.42 -0.83 21.58
C LEU A 138 2.35 -0.53 22.77
N LYS A 139 3.53 -1.19 22.82
CA LYS A 139 4.52 -0.93 23.87
C LYS A 139 5.06 0.51 23.83
N ALA A 140 5.19 1.08 22.63
CA ALA A 140 5.66 2.45 22.44
C ALA A 140 4.57 3.52 22.68
N ASN A 141 3.30 3.12 22.80
CA ASN A 141 2.13 4.01 22.77
C ASN A 141 2.18 5.00 21.58
N TYR A 142 2.62 4.48 20.43
CA TYR A 142 2.75 5.26 19.19
C TYR A 142 2.76 4.34 17.98
N GLY A 143 2.04 4.73 16.94
CA GLY A 143 2.08 4.07 15.65
C GLY A 143 1.30 4.83 14.59
N ARG A 144 1.73 4.68 13.34
CA ARG A 144 1.05 5.15 12.14
C ARG A 144 0.98 4.01 11.15
N ILE A 145 -0.21 3.47 10.93
CA ILE A 145 -0.43 2.38 9.99
C ILE A 145 -1.23 2.92 8.81
N VAL A 146 -0.70 2.79 7.61
CA VAL A 146 -1.36 3.19 6.37
C VAL A 146 -1.47 1.99 5.44
N ASN A 147 -2.69 1.59 5.13
CA ASN A 147 -3.00 0.50 4.24
C ASN A 147 -3.26 1.02 2.81
N VAL A 148 -2.56 0.49 1.82
CA VAL A 148 -2.81 0.83 0.42
C VAL A 148 -3.88 -0.11 -0.13
N SER A 149 -5.13 0.37 -0.05
CA SER A 149 -6.30 -0.30 -0.62
C SER A 149 -6.40 -0.01 -2.14
N SER A 150 -7.58 0.26 -2.64
CA SER A 150 -7.89 0.64 -4.02
C SER A 150 -9.25 1.33 -4.05
N THR A 151 -9.56 2.08 -5.11
CA THR A 151 -10.95 2.42 -5.42
C THR A 151 -11.75 1.17 -5.78
N THR A 152 -11.11 0.19 -6.47
CA THR A 152 -11.71 -1.09 -6.80
C THR A 152 -11.95 -1.92 -5.53
N GLY A 153 -13.18 -2.26 -5.30
CA GLY A 153 -13.70 -2.98 -4.14
C GLY A 153 -14.43 -2.06 -3.17
N PRO A 154 -13.78 -1.13 -2.47
CA PRO A 154 -14.44 -0.25 -1.50
C PRO A 154 -15.39 0.78 -2.11
N VAL A 155 -15.15 1.24 -3.33
CA VAL A 155 -15.87 2.38 -3.94
C VAL A 155 -16.51 2.03 -5.27
N VAL A 156 -15.73 1.42 -6.17
CA VAL A 156 -16.15 0.95 -7.50
C VAL A 156 -15.66 -0.50 -7.68
N SER A 157 -15.98 -1.12 -8.81
CA SER A 157 -15.42 -2.44 -9.15
C SER A 157 -15.32 -2.61 -10.66
N ASN A 158 -14.52 -3.60 -11.08
CA ASN A 158 -14.41 -4.03 -12.47
C ASN A 158 -14.89 -5.48 -12.61
N PRO A 159 -15.45 -5.86 -13.76
CA PRO A 159 -15.69 -7.27 -14.07
C PRO A 159 -14.40 -8.08 -13.93
N ARG A 160 -14.51 -9.34 -13.50
CA ARG A 160 -13.39 -10.30 -13.37
C ARG A 160 -12.41 -10.02 -12.21
N GLU A 161 -12.65 -8.97 -11.42
CA GLU A 161 -11.81 -8.55 -10.30
C GLU A 161 -12.41 -8.94 -8.93
N THR A 162 -13.13 -10.08 -8.85
CA THR A 162 -13.93 -10.42 -7.66
C THR A 162 -13.07 -10.64 -6.42
N ALA A 163 -11.99 -11.44 -6.52
CA ALA A 163 -11.09 -11.70 -5.40
C ALA A 163 -10.33 -10.43 -4.96
N TYR A 164 -9.84 -9.66 -5.92
CA TYR A 164 -9.18 -8.38 -5.66
C TYR A 164 -10.11 -7.38 -4.98
N SER A 165 -11.33 -7.20 -5.54
CA SER A 165 -12.35 -6.31 -4.97
C SER A 165 -12.71 -6.69 -3.53
N ALA A 166 -12.92 -7.98 -3.26
CA ALA A 166 -13.21 -8.48 -1.93
C ALA A 166 -12.06 -8.22 -0.95
N ALA A 167 -10.81 -8.48 -1.38
CA ALA A 167 -9.62 -8.25 -0.55
C ALA A 167 -9.43 -6.76 -0.22
N LYS A 168 -9.56 -5.87 -1.21
CA LYS A 168 -9.37 -4.42 -1.02
C LYS A 168 -10.52 -3.79 -0.22
N ALA A 169 -11.75 -4.26 -0.37
CA ALA A 169 -12.86 -3.90 0.51
C ALA A 169 -12.63 -4.41 1.95
N GLY A 170 -12.18 -5.66 2.10
CA GLY A 170 -11.82 -6.25 3.39
C GLY A 170 -10.72 -5.48 4.12
N MET A 171 -9.76 -4.91 3.38
CA MET A 171 -8.69 -4.07 3.95
C MET A 171 -9.25 -2.81 4.61
N VAL A 172 -10.33 -2.22 4.10
CA VAL A 172 -11.03 -1.10 4.75
C VAL A 172 -11.71 -1.53 6.03
N GLY A 173 -12.31 -2.73 6.04
CA GLY A 173 -12.86 -3.35 7.25
C GLY A 173 -11.79 -3.55 8.32
N LEU A 174 -10.65 -4.15 7.96
CA LEU A 174 -9.49 -4.30 8.83
C LEU A 174 -9.01 -2.94 9.39
N THR A 175 -8.89 -1.93 8.53
CA THR A 175 -8.48 -0.57 8.91
C THR A 175 -9.40 0.01 9.98
N ARG A 176 -10.71 -0.06 9.79
CA ARG A 176 -11.70 0.51 10.71
C ARG A 176 -11.74 -0.20 12.06
N SER A 177 -11.74 -1.54 12.03
CA SER A 177 -11.75 -2.33 13.26
C SER A 177 -10.50 -2.08 14.10
N LEU A 178 -9.33 -2.18 13.48
CA LEU A 178 -8.07 -1.97 14.19
C LEU A 178 -7.92 -0.52 14.69
N ALA A 179 -8.38 0.47 13.92
CA ALA A 179 -8.36 1.87 14.34
C ALA A 179 -9.08 2.09 15.68
N LEU A 180 -10.25 1.47 15.87
CA LEU A 180 -11.03 1.55 17.12
C LEU A 180 -10.32 0.84 18.26
N GLU A 181 -9.69 -0.30 17.98
CA GLU A 181 -9.00 -1.12 18.96
C GLU A 181 -7.78 -0.41 19.57
N VAL A 182 -7.02 0.36 18.75
CA VAL A 182 -5.71 0.88 19.16
C VAL A 182 -5.66 2.41 19.33
N ALA A 183 -6.77 3.12 19.12
CA ALA A 183 -6.77 4.59 19.16
C ALA A 183 -6.29 5.18 20.49
N ARG A 184 -6.65 4.54 21.62
CA ARG A 184 -6.26 5.01 22.97
C ARG A 184 -4.77 4.82 23.27
N GLN A 185 -4.07 4.03 22.47
CA GLN A 185 -2.62 3.82 22.56
C GLN A 185 -1.84 4.75 21.62
N GLY A 186 -2.45 5.84 21.15
CA GLY A 186 -1.78 6.81 20.28
C GLY A 186 -1.44 6.28 18.88
N ILE A 187 -2.08 5.19 18.46
CA ILE A 187 -1.88 4.56 17.15
C ILE A 187 -3.03 4.96 16.24
N THR A 188 -2.71 5.44 15.04
CA THR A 188 -3.71 5.67 13.99
C THR A 188 -3.59 4.62 12.89
N VAL A 189 -4.73 4.20 12.35
CA VAL A 189 -4.80 3.24 11.25
C VAL A 189 -5.72 3.81 10.18
N ASN A 190 -5.17 4.07 9.00
CA ASN A 190 -5.91 4.64 7.89
C ASN A 190 -5.64 3.85 6.61
N ALA A 191 -6.47 4.08 5.60
CA ALA A 191 -6.27 3.52 4.27
C ALA A 191 -6.28 4.64 3.21
N VAL A 192 -5.53 4.41 2.13
CA VAL A 192 -5.65 5.17 0.88
C VAL A 192 -6.26 4.27 -0.20
N ALA A 193 -7.07 4.85 -1.06
CA ALA A 193 -7.69 4.18 -2.20
C ALA A 193 -7.24 4.84 -3.51
N PRO A 194 -6.11 4.42 -4.08
CA PRO A 194 -5.68 4.88 -5.40
C PRO A 194 -6.66 4.42 -6.49
N GLY A 195 -6.90 5.27 -7.48
CA GLY A 195 -7.53 4.92 -8.75
C GLY A 195 -6.50 4.45 -9.76
N TRP A 196 -6.58 4.96 -11.00
CA TRP A 196 -5.65 4.66 -12.09
C TRP A 196 -4.33 5.40 -11.88
N ILE A 197 -3.32 4.69 -11.35
CA ILE A 197 -1.97 5.23 -11.11
C ILE A 197 -1.00 4.62 -12.11
N GLU A 198 -0.25 5.46 -12.80
CA GLU A 198 0.76 5.01 -13.77
C GLU A 198 1.96 4.40 -13.04
N THR A 199 2.10 3.10 -13.17
CA THR A 199 3.20 2.30 -12.59
C THR A 199 3.82 1.43 -13.69
N ALA A 200 4.92 0.74 -13.39
CA ALA A 200 5.53 -0.21 -14.33
C ALA A 200 4.61 -1.38 -14.73
N SER A 201 3.56 -1.65 -13.96
CA SER A 201 2.59 -2.72 -14.23
C SER A 201 1.31 -2.23 -14.93
N SER A 202 1.20 -0.93 -15.23
CA SER A 202 -0.01 -0.37 -15.86
C SER A 202 -0.16 -0.83 -17.29
N SER A 203 -1.32 -1.41 -17.60
CA SER A 203 -1.69 -1.81 -18.95
C SER A 203 -2.11 -0.61 -19.83
N ALA A 204 -2.10 -0.80 -21.16
CA ALA A 204 -2.59 0.22 -22.10
C ALA A 204 -4.07 0.58 -21.84
N HIS A 205 -4.90 -0.40 -21.42
CA HIS A 205 -6.30 -0.16 -21.08
C HIS A 205 -6.46 0.71 -19.83
N GLU A 206 -5.64 0.52 -18.82
CA GLU A 206 -5.64 1.33 -17.59
C GLU A 206 -5.23 2.77 -17.88
N ILE A 207 -4.24 2.98 -18.76
CA ILE A 207 -3.84 4.33 -19.19
C ILE A 207 -4.95 5.03 -19.97
N ILE A 208 -5.69 4.31 -20.83
CA ILE A 208 -6.86 4.87 -21.55
C ILE A 208 -7.96 5.22 -20.55
N ALA A 209 -8.28 4.34 -19.60
CA ALA A 209 -9.27 4.59 -18.56
C ALA A 209 -8.89 5.81 -17.71
N ALA A 210 -7.61 5.96 -17.38
CA ALA A 210 -7.08 7.09 -16.63
C ALA A 210 -7.27 8.45 -17.34
N ARG A 211 -7.18 8.48 -18.68
CA ARG A 211 -7.42 9.68 -19.48
C ARG A 211 -8.90 10.12 -19.46
N ASN A 212 -9.79 9.21 -19.14
CA ASN A 212 -11.22 9.49 -19.01
C ASN A 212 -11.64 9.87 -17.56
N THR A 213 -10.69 10.06 -16.66
CA THR A 213 -10.97 10.63 -15.34
C THR A 213 -11.20 12.14 -15.44
N PRO A 214 -11.90 12.80 -14.51
CA PRO A 214 -12.09 14.24 -14.52
C PRO A 214 -10.78 15.04 -14.59
N VAL A 215 -9.68 14.53 -13.98
CA VAL A 215 -8.35 15.16 -14.08
C VAL A 215 -7.70 14.95 -15.45
N GLY A 216 -8.15 14.01 -16.26
CA GLY A 216 -7.73 13.79 -17.65
C GLY A 216 -6.38 13.07 -17.83
N ARG A 217 -5.84 12.49 -16.77
CA ARG A 217 -4.56 11.76 -16.79
C ARG A 217 -4.51 10.69 -15.71
N PRO A 218 -3.60 9.71 -15.82
CA PRO A 218 -3.27 8.84 -14.70
C PRO A 218 -2.67 9.65 -13.53
N GLY A 219 -2.93 9.18 -12.32
CA GLY A 219 -2.21 9.64 -11.14
C GLY A 219 -0.77 9.13 -11.15
N ARG A 220 0.12 9.82 -10.45
CA ARG A 220 1.52 9.41 -10.28
C ARG A 220 1.70 8.74 -8.91
N PRO A 221 2.63 7.79 -8.77
CA PRO A 221 2.97 7.17 -7.48
C PRO A 221 3.27 8.20 -6.38
N GLU A 222 3.92 9.31 -6.72
CA GLU A 222 4.25 10.40 -5.78
C GLU A 222 3.00 11.09 -5.23
N GLU A 223 1.91 11.17 -5.99
CA GLU A 223 0.64 11.77 -5.54
C GLU A 223 -0.02 10.88 -4.47
N VAL A 224 0.09 9.56 -4.61
CA VAL A 224 -0.36 8.61 -3.58
C VAL A 224 0.58 8.65 -2.37
N ALA A 225 1.90 8.66 -2.60
CA ALA A 225 2.92 8.75 -1.56
C ALA A 225 2.74 10.02 -0.69
N ALA A 226 2.33 11.14 -1.28
CA ALA A 226 2.06 12.39 -0.55
C ALA A 226 0.94 12.23 0.48
N ALA A 227 -0.15 11.55 0.12
CA ALA A 227 -1.26 11.26 1.03
C ALA A 227 -0.85 10.25 2.11
N ILE A 228 -0.11 9.18 1.75
CA ILE A 228 0.43 8.23 2.71
C ILE A 228 1.33 8.94 3.73
N ALA A 229 2.26 9.77 3.27
CA ALA A 229 3.19 10.48 4.13
C ALA A 229 2.49 11.56 4.99
N PHE A 230 1.34 12.11 4.56
CA PHE A 230 0.48 12.93 5.41
C PHE A 230 -0.15 12.09 6.53
N LEU A 231 -0.79 10.97 6.20
CA LEU A 231 -1.42 10.09 7.18
C LEU A 231 -0.42 9.47 8.17
N ALA A 232 0.82 9.27 7.74
CA ALA A 232 1.93 8.80 8.58
C ALA A 232 2.55 9.89 9.48
N SER A 233 2.15 11.14 9.34
CA SER A 233 2.72 12.28 10.09
C SER A 233 1.95 12.58 11.38
N GLU A 234 2.57 13.40 12.27
CA GLU A 234 1.92 13.93 13.46
C GLU A 234 0.74 14.86 13.13
N SER A 235 0.75 15.51 11.97
CA SER A 235 -0.34 16.37 11.51
C SER A 235 -1.65 15.62 11.29
N ALA A 236 -1.60 14.29 11.13
CA ALA A 236 -2.76 13.43 10.98
C ALA A 236 -3.13 12.67 12.28
N SER A 237 -2.61 13.09 13.44
CA SER A 237 -2.79 12.38 14.72
C SER A 237 -4.24 12.23 15.18
N TYR A 238 -5.16 13.04 14.65
CA TYR A 238 -6.60 12.94 14.92
C TYR A 238 -7.40 12.29 13.80
N ILE A 239 -6.71 11.72 12.78
CA ILE A 239 -7.30 11.01 11.65
C ILE A 239 -7.04 9.52 11.85
N THR A 240 -8.11 8.74 12.09
CA THR A 240 -8.02 7.28 12.21
C THR A 240 -9.28 6.61 11.67
N GLY A 241 -9.16 5.39 11.14
CA GLY A 241 -10.24 4.63 10.54
C GLY A 241 -10.73 5.14 9.17
N GLN A 242 -10.02 6.09 8.56
CA GLN A 242 -10.46 6.74 7.33
C GLN A 242 -9.93 6.04 6.08
N LEU A 243 -10.72 6.17 5.00
CA LEU A 243 -10.34 5.82 3.63
C LEU A 243 -10.20 7.12 2.83
N ILE A 244 -9.01 7.44 2.34
CA ILE A 244 -8.76 8.61 1.49
C ILE A 244 -8.69 8.15 0.04
N ILE A 245 -9.62 8.63 -0.78
CA ILE A 245 -9.68 8.32 -2.22
C ILE A 245 -8.72 9.23 -2.98
N ILE A 246 -7.92 8.64 -3.88
CA ILE A 246 -6.91 9.35 -4.70
C ILE A 246 -7.05 8.85 -6.12
N ASP A 247 -8.02 9.36 -6.86
CA ASP A 247 -8.45 8.79 -8.14
C ASP A 247 -8.74 9.82 -9.25
N GLY A 248 -8.36 11.07 -9.04
CA GLY A 248 -8.62 12.15 -10.01
C GLY A 248 -10.10 12.41 -10.26
N GLY A 249 -10.97 12.04 -9.30
CA GLY A 249 -12.42 12.21 -9.39
C GLY A 249 -13.13 11.06 -10.13
N ASN A 250 -12.42 9.99 -10.50
CA ASN A 250 -13.01 8.89 -11.29
C ASN A 250 -14.25 8.28 -10.63
N ALA A 251 -14.28 8.13 -9.32
CA ALA A 251 -15.40 7.53 -8.60
C ALA A 251 -16.62 8.46 -8.48
N LEU A 252 -16.46 9.76 -8.73
CA LEU A 252 -17.52 10.76 -8.62
C LEU A 252 -18.31 10.94 -9.90
N GLN A 253 -17.72 10.63 -11.05
CA GLN A 253 -18.37 10.85 -12.36
C GLN A 253 -19.34 9.71 -12.70
N GLU A 254 -20.50 10.05 -13.20
CA GLU A 254 -21.48 9.11 -13.74
C GLU A 254 -21.07 8.64 -15.14
N TYR A 255 -20.75 9.58 -16.03
CA TYR A 255 -20.23 9.29 -17.37
C TYR A 255 -18.73 9.04 -17.33
N LYS A 256 -18.30 7.92 -17.92
CA LYS A 256 -16.88 7.48 -17.94
C LYS A 256 -16.30 7.35 -19.36
N GLY A 257 -16.97 7.90 -20.34
CA GLY A 257 -16.51 7.97 -21.72
C GLY A 257 -15.59 9.18 -21.99
N PRO A 258 -15.22 9.39 -23.26
CA PRO A 258 -14.42 10.54 -23.67
C PRO A 258 -15.10 11.86 -23.32
N PRO A 259 -14.36 12.85 -22.75
CA PRO A 259 -14.94 14.12 -22.31
C PRO A 259 -15.62 14.93 -23.42
N ASP A 260 -15.09 14.86 -24.65
CA ASP A 260 -15.62 15.54 -25.83
C ASP A 260 -17.00 15.04 -26.29
N GLN A 261 -17.48 13.96 -25.72
CA GLN A 261 -18.82 13.41 -25.99
C GLN A 261 -19.86 13.78 -24.93
N TYR A 262 -19.47 14.39 -23.82
CA TYR A 262 -20.39 14.72 -22.74
C TYR A 262 -20.38 16.20 -22.35
N TYR A 263 -19.23 16.87 -22.40
CA TYR A 263 -19.08 18.28 -22.00
C TYR A 263 -18.92 19.20 -23.21
#